data_96a1d5a63c79a20df4df8b1822919f1e
#
_entry.id   96a1d5a63c79a20df4df8b1822919f1e
#
_cell.length_a   1.000
_cell.length_b   1.000
_cell.length_c   1.000
_cell.angle_alpha   90.00
_cell.angle_beta   90.00
_cell.angle_gamma   90.00
#
_symmetry.space_group_name_H-M   'P 1'
#
loop_
_entity.id
_entity.type
_entity.pdbx_description
1 polymer ?
#
loop_
_entity_poly.entity_id
_entity_poly.type
_entity_poly.pdbx_seq_one_letter_code
_entity_poly.pdbx_strand_id
1 'polypeptide(L)'
;QFVQELDSVLNAFDPELLITMAVPISSWSGQWYDFDNLKLYVDFFNAMTYDIHGAWSSHAGHNSPLYQSPQGDPDGSVQTGINYLTSSGIPLHKINMGIPFWGKQYNTSTINGSFSGTVVDIYYKDIVPLIDNGWTYEWDNTAKCPYLVKNDQTKIITYDDPLSIQYKCNYAKNRNLGGVMVWALGYDSMGQDHSLTQSISTNWLSTSIKDYTMLPQETSLSTYPNPFNNGTKIKFELHQGGNIWIKVYNINGQMIELIQNGYFDAGSHSINFQPKFIQNSLATGIYFLELETSSLRLTKKILYLK
;
A
#
# COMPACT_ATOMS: atom_id res chain seq x y z
N GLN A 1 5.11 18.74 32.38
CA GLN A 1 4.36 19.06 33.59
C GLN A 1 2.86 18.85 33.41
N PHE A 2 2.17 19.56 32.47
CA PHE A 2 0.71 19.45 32.29
C PHE A 2 0.23 17.99 32.10
N VAL A 3 0.83 17.22 31.16
CA VAL A 3 0.44 15.82 30.88
C VAL A 3 0.70 14.92 32.10
N GLN A 4 1.75 15.16 32.85
CA GLN A 4 2.05 14.44 34.11
C GLN A 4 1.00 14.71 35.19
N GLU A 5 0.57 15.96 35.34
CA GLU A 5 -0.52 16.31 36.27
C GLU A 5 -1.84 15.69 35.85
N LEU A 6 -2.15 15.72 34.53
CA LEU A 6 -3.33 15.09 33.97
C LEU A 6 -3.35 13.58 34.23
N ASP A 7 -2.24 12.88 33.98
CA ASP A 7 -2.07 11.45 34.25
C ASP A 7 -2.34 11.14 35.73
N SER A 8 -1.75 11.92 36.64
CA SER A 8 -1.94 11.74 38.10
C SER A 8 -3.39 11.90 38.52
N VAL A 9 -4.12 12.87 37.94
CA VAL A 9 -5.54 13.12 38.26
C VAL A 9 -6.43 12.03 37.68
N LEU A 10 -6.20 11.62 36.45
CA LEU A 10 -6.98 10.58 35.78
C LEU A 10 -6.79 9.22 36.46
N ASN A 11 -5.55 8.83 36.75
CA ASN A 11 -5.26 7.58 37.45
C ASN A 11 -5.84 7.54 38.88
N ALA A 12 -5.94 8.68 39.55
CA ALA A 12 -6.61 8.76 40.84
C ALA A 12 -8.12 8.62 40.75
N PHE A 13 -8.72 9.00 39.62
CA PHE A 13 -10.17 8.87 39.34
C PHE A 13 -10.52 7.49 38.85
N ASP A 14 -9.83 7.02 37.78
CA ASP A 14 -9.99 5.70 37.22
C ASP A 14 -8.70 5.32 36.46
N PRO A 15 -7.96 4.30 36.91
CA PRO A 15 -6.68 3.89 36.30
C PRO A 15 -6.83 3.24 34.92
N GLU A 16 -8.05 2.92 34.48
CA GLU A 16 -8.29 2.39 33.12
C GLU A 16 -8.47 3.48 32.06
N LEU A 17 -8.46 4.77 32.46
CA LEU A 17 -8.53 5.87 31.51
C LEU A 17 -7.22 6.03 30.76
N LEU A 18 -7.36 6.26 29.44
CA LEU A 18 -6.21 6.40 28.54
C LEU A 18 -5.96 7.87 28.19
N ILE A 19 -4.69 8.25 28.17
CA ILE A 19 -4.24 9.52 27.60
C ILE A 19 -3.71 9.25 26.19
N THR A 20 -4.34 9.85 25.19
CA THR A 20 -3.86 9.77 23.80
C THR A 20 -3.53 11.15 23.28
N MET A 21 -2.57 11.23 22.36
CA MET A 21 -2.07 12.51 21.86
C MET A 21 -1.87 12.45 20.34
N ALA A 22 -2.45 13.38 19.58
CA ALA A 22 -2.11 13.59 18.18
C ALA A 22 -0.76 14.30 18.09
N VAL A 23 0.14 13.76 17.23
CA VAL A 23 1.52 14.26 17.13
C VAL A 23 1.96 14.43 15.69
N PRO A 24 2.80 15.46 15.40
CA PRO A 24 3.42 15.64 14.10
C PRO A 24 4.47 14.56 13.83
N ILE A 25 4.81 14.38 12.55
CA ILE A 25 5.69 13.31 12.08
C ILE A 25 7.03 13.82 11.50
N SER A 26 7.37 15.06 11.76
CA SER A 26 8.63 15.66 11.30
C SER A 26 9.23 16.57 12.36
N SER A 27 10.52 16.85 12.25
CA SER A 27 11.23 17.77 13.15
C SER A 27 10.78 19.21 13.04
N TRP A 28 10.12 19.60 11.92
CA TRP A 28 9.66 20.97 11.71
C TRP A 28 8.69 21.43 12.82
N SER A 29 7.76 20.59 13.25
CA SER A 29 6.86 20.87 14.37
C SER A 29 7.09 19.97 15.59
N GLY A 30 7.67 18.77 15.39
CA GLY A 30 7.92 17.82 16.45
C GLY A 30 9.05 18.23 17.41
N GLN A 31 9.95 19.14 17.00
CA GLN A 31 11.01 19.67 17.88
C GLN A 31 10.48 20.38 19.14
N TRP A 32 9.22 20.76 19.17
CA TRP A 32 8.58 21.41 20.31
C TRP A 32 7.95 20.44 21.32
N TYR A 33 8.03 19.13 21.04
CA TYR A 33 7.48 18.07 21.87
C TYR A 33 8.61 17.36 22.65
N ASP A 34 8.47 17.29 23.95
CA ASP A 34 9.39 16.53 24.80
C ASP A 34 8.95 15.05 24.83
N PHE A 35 9.19 14.35 23.72
CA PHE A 35 8.77 12.96 23.56
C PHE A 35 9.37 12.02 24.61
N ASP A 36 10.57 12.30 25.10
CA ASP A 36 11.22 11.50 26.13
C ASP A 36 10.47 11.51 27.46
N ASN A 37 9.88 12.63 27.83
CA ASN A 37 9.02 12.71 29.00
C ASN A 37 7.58 12.33 28.70
N LEU A 38 7.02 12.71 27.55
CA LEU A 38 5.63 12.42 27.17
C LEU A 38 5.35 10.91 27.11
N LYS A 39 6.29 10.09 26.61
CA LYS A 39 6.13 8.63 26.51
C LYS A 39 5.91 7.92 27.86
N LEU A 40 6.20 8.58 28.96
CA LEU A 40 6.00 8.04 30.30
C LEU A 40 4.53 8.12 30.76
N TYR A 41 3.75 9.06 30.21
CA TYR A 41 2.40 9.40 30.64
C TYR A 41 1.34 9.21 29.55
N VAL A 42 1.74 9.19 28.28
CA VAL A 42 0.85 9.02 27.13
C VAL A 42 0.77 7.53 26.78
N ASP A 43 -0.43 7.00 26.66
CA ASP A 43 -0.67 5.61 26.29
C ASP A 43 -0.49 5.38 24.80
N PHE A 44 -1.06 6.27 23.96
CA PHE A 44 -0.94 6.19 22.51
C PHE A 44 -0.66 7.55 21.86
N PHE A 45 0.31 7.55 20.95
CA PHE A 45 0.62 8.68 20.08
C PHE A 45 -0.05 8.45 18.72
N ASN A 46 -1.04 9.26 18.39
CA ASN A 46 -1.73 9.25 17.11
C ASN A 46 -0.91 10.07 16.11
N ALA A 47 -0.06 9.39 15.34
CA ALA A 47 0.82 10.01 14.36
C ALA A 47 -0.01 10.57 13.20
N MET A 48 0.07 11.87 12.95
CA MET A 48 -0.61 12.54 11.83
C MET A 48 0.15 12.28 10.53
N THR A 49 0.15 11.02 10.06
CA THR A 49 0.85 10.54 8.85
C THR A 49 0.09 10.89 7.58
N TYR A 50 -0.32 12.13 7.46
CA TYR A 50 -1.04 12.74 6.35
C TYR A 50 -0.69 14.24 6.28
N ASP A 51 -1.20 14.92 5.26
CA ASP A 51 -0.77 16.27 4.92
C ASP A 51 0.76 16.34 4.68
N ILE A 52 1.31 15.27 4.12
CA ILE A 52 2.74 15.20 3.79
C ILE A 52 3.02 16.15 2.65
N HIS A 53 2.17 16.15 1.61
CA HIS A 53 2.20 17.14 0.55
C HIS A 53 0.96 18.02 0.56
N GLY A 54 1.11 19.25 0.06
CA GLY A 54 0.04 20.25 0.01
C GLY A 54 0.47 21.52 -0.70
N ALA A 55 -0.22 22.63 -0.43
CA ALA A 55 0.10 23.93 -1.02
C ALA A 55 1.50 24.47 -0.67
N TRP A 56 2.12 23.92 0.35
CA TRP A 56 3.49 24.26 0.81
C TRP A 56 4.59 23.49 0.08
N SER A 57 4.22 22.42 -0.64
CA SER A 57 5.17 21.57 -1.35
C SER A 57 5.63 22.18 -2.66
N SER A 58 6.84 21.83 -3.10
CA SER A 58 7.40 22.25 -4.38
C SER A 58 6.81 21.51 -5.58
N HIS A 59 6.09 20.40 -5.33
CA HIS A 59 5.50 19.52 -6.34
C HIS A 59 4.18 18.91 -5.86
N ALA A 60 3.38 18.41 -6.80
CA ALA A 60 2.11 17.76 -6.53
C ALA A 60 2.35 16.31 -6.05
N GLY A 61 2.45 16.12 -4.75
CA GLY A 61 2.71 14.82 -4.14
C GLY A 61 1.48 14.19 -3.50
N HIS A 62 1.64 12.94 -3.03
CA HIS A 62 0.60 12.21 -2.33
C HIS A 62 0.30 12.80 -0.94
N ASN A 63 -0.98 12.84 -0.56
CA ASN A 63 -1.40 13.29 0.78
C ASN A 63 -0.77 12.45 1.91
N SER A 64 -0.68 11.13 1.70
CA SER A 64 -0.18 10.18 2.70
C SER A 64 0.55 9.01 2.03
N PRO A 65 1.69 9.23 1.35
CA PRO A 65 2.43 8.17 0.71
C PRO A 65 3.03 7.23 1.75
N LEU A 66 2.89 5.90 1.56
CA LEU A 66 3.52 4.94 2.47
C LEU A 66 5.05 5.04 2.42
N TYR A 67 5.61 5.17 1.23
CA TYR A 67 7.04 5.38 0.96
C TYR A 67 7.26 6.64 0.14
N GLN A 68 8.47 7.21 0.23
CA GLN A 68 8.83 8.40 -0.54
C GLN A 68 8.72 8.17 -2.05
N SER A 69 8.01 9.04 -2.73
CA SER A 69 7.89 9.08 -4.18
C SER A 69 7.89 10.55 -4.64
N PRO A 70 8.97 11.00 -5.31
CA PRO A 70 10.17 10.24 -5.68
C PRO A 70 11.03 9.85 -4.47
N GLN A 71 11.94 8.91 -4.66
CA GLN A 71 12.89 8.55 -3.60
C GLN A 71 13.74 9.77 -3.19
N GLY A 72 13.86 9.99 -1.88
CA GLY A 72 14.57 11.14 -1.33
C GLY A 72 13.73 12.41 -1.28
N ASP A 73 12.41 12.30 -1.48
CA ASP A 73 11.46 13.40 -1.34
C ASP A 73 11.63 14.11 0.01
N PRO A 74 11.91 15.44 0.03
CA PRO A 74 12.11 16.18 1.27
C PRO A 74 10.85 16.27 2.14
N ASP A 75 9.65 16.18 1.55
CA ASP A 75 8.39 16.21 2.29
C ASP A 75 8.11 14.89 3.02
N GLY A 76 8.78 13.79 2.60
CA GLY A 76 8.80 12.55 3.35
C GLY A 76 7.70 11.56 2.97
N SER A 77 7.31 10.74 3.93
CA SER A 77 6.32 9.66 3.80
C SER A 77 5.82 9.20 5.17
N VAL A 78 4.81 8.33 5.19
CA VAL A 78 4.40 7.63 6.42
C VAL A 78 5.59 6.93 7.08
N GLN A 79 6.39 6.21 6.30
CA GLN A 79 7.57 5.50 6.81
C GLN A 79 8.58 6.45 7.47
N THR A 80 8.91 7.56 6.83
CA THR A 80 9.85 8.53 7.40
C THR A 80 9.32 9.17 8.67
N GLY A 81 8.00 9.43 8.72
CA GLY A 81 7.34 9.97 9.91
C GLY A 81 7.35 8.99 11.09
N ILE A 82 7.06 7.72 10.86
CA ILE A 82 7.16 6.67 11.90
C ILE A 82 8.62 6.53 12.38
N ASN A 83 9.59 6.58 11.46
CA ASN A 83 11.01 6.55 11.82
C ASN A 83 11.43 7.77 12.66
N TYR A 84 10.91 8.96 12.33
CA TYR A 84 11.14 10.17 13.14
C TYR A 84 10.65 9.99 14.57
N LEU A 85 9.40 9.55 14.78
CA LEU A 85 8.83 9.36 16.12
C LEU A 85 9.58 8.30 16.92
N THR A 86 9.99 7.20 16.28
CA THR A 86 10.81 6.15 16.93
C THR A 86 12.19 6.66 17.32
N SER A 87 12.83 7.44 16.44
CA SER A 87 14.12 8.07 16.73
C SER A 87 14.03 9.12 17.85
N SER A 88 12.84 9.68 18.07
CA SER A 88 12.51 10.59 19.16
C SER A 88 12.17 9.83 20.47
N GLY A 89 12.38 8.52 20.52
CA GLY A 89 12.26 7.70 21.72
C GLY A 89 10.87 7.11 21.98
N ILE A 90 9.87 7.30 21.09
CA ILE A 90 8.54 6.72 21.27
C ILE A 90 8.58 5.23 20.89
N PRO A 91 8.13 4.30 21.77
CA PRO A 91 8.04 2.89 21.46
C PRO A 91 7.02 2.62 20.35
N LEU A 92 7.35 1.73 19.41
CA LEU A 92 6.49 1.40 18.25
C LEU A 92 5.07 1.01 18.66
N HIS A 93 4.91 0.21 19.71
CA HIS A 93 3.59 -0.24 20.19
C HIS A 93 2.72 0.87 20.79
N LYS A 94 3.27 2.06 21.05
CA LYS A 94 2.52 3.26 21.46
C LYS A 94 2.16 4.18 20.28
N ILE A 95 2.59 3.87 19.05
CA ILE A 95 2.33 4.69 17.86
C ILE A 95 1.14 4.11 17.10
N ASN A 96 0.08 4.90 16.93
CA ASN A 96 -1.00 4.64 15.99
C ASN A 96 -0.75 5.41 14.70
N MET A 97 -0.72 4.72 13.57
CA MET A 97 -0.53 5.32 12.25
C MET A 97 -1.82 6.00 11.78
N GLY A 98 -1.75 7.29 11.46
CA GLY A 98 -2.87 8.08 10.95
C GLY A 98 -3.22 7.74 9.50
N ILE A 99 -4.51 7.62 9.21
CA ILE A 99 -5.05 7.36 7.88
C ILE A 99 -6.03 8.47 7.53
N PRO A 100 -5.78 9.25 6.47
CA PRO A 100 -6.67 10.31 6.04
C PRO A 100 -7.82 9.75 5.20
N PHE A 101 -9.03 10.20 5.47
CA PHE A 101 -10.20 9.94 4.62
C PHE A 101 -10.50 11.13 3.70
N TRP A 102 -9.44 11.80 3.24
CA TRP A 102 -9.50 12.86 2.22
C TRP A 102 -8.25 12.82 1.34
N GLY A 103 -8.38 13.42 0.18
CA GLY A 103 -7.30 13.59 -0.79
C GLY A 103 -6.98 15.05 -1.07
N LYS A 104 -5.97 15.28 -1.90
CA LYS A 104 -5.52 16.61 -2.35
C LYS A 104 -5.67 16.73 -3.85
N GLN A 105 -6.37 17.77 -4.31
CA GLN A 105 -6.48 18.10 -5.73
C GLN A 105 -5.47 19.17 -6.10
N TYR A 106 -4.71 18.91 -7.17
CA TYR A 106 -3.72 19.82 -7.75
C TYR A 106 -4.08 20.17 -9.18
N ASN A 107 -3.72 21.38 -9.62
CA ASN A 107 -3.83 21.79 -11.02
C ASN A 107 -2.54 21.39 -11.77
N THR A 108 -2.48 20.15 -12.16
CA THR A 108 -1.42 19.51 -12.97
C THR A 108 -1.96 18.17 -13.49
N SER A 109 -1.34 17.61 -14.51
CA SER A 109 -1.65 16.24 -14.98
C SER A 109 -0.65 15.18 -14.50
N THR A 110 0.35 15.58 -13.72
CA THR A 110 1.50 14.70 -13.42
C THR A 110 1.74 14.65 -11.92
N ILE A 111 1.70 13.43 -11.36
CA ILE A 111 2.18 13.21 -10.00
C ILE A 111 3.68 13.54 -9.90
N ASN A 112 4.11 14.12 -8.80
CA ASN A 112 5.45 14.62 -8.57
C ASN A 112 5.91 15.75 -9.52
N GLY A 113 4.98 16.29 -10.33
CA GLY A 113 5.22 17.43 -11.20
C GLY A 113 4.95 18.77 -10.52
N SER A 114 5.37 19.86 -11.16
CA SER A 114 5.00 21.20 -10.72
C SER A 114 3.48 21.42 -10.86
N PHE A 115 2.93 22.20 -9.99
CA PHE A 115 1.51 22.59 -10.02
C PHE A 115 1.35 24.10 -9.90
N SER A 116 0.14 24.60 -10.17
CA SER A 116 -0.19 26.02 -10.06
C SER A 116 -1.51 26.22 -9.32
N GLY A 117 -1.71 27.43 -8.81
CA GLY A 117 -2.95 27.79 -8.12
C GLY A 117 -3.15 27.12 -6.77
N THR A 118 -4.41 26.98 -6.37
CA THR A 118 -4.78 26.46 -5.04
C THR A 118 -4.83 24.93 -5.02
N VAL A 119 -4.27 24.32 -3.98
CA VAL A 119 -4.50 22.93 -3.64
C VAL A 119 -5.79 22.82 -2.81
N VAL A 120 -6.65 21.87 -3.12
CA VAL A 120 -7.96 21.69 -2.49
C VAL A 120 -8.06 20.32 -1.86
N ASP A 121 -8.54 20.29 -0.61
CA ASP A 121 -8.88 19.04 0.06
C ASP A 121 -10.23 18.52 -0.44
N ILE A 122 -10.30 17.23 -0.76
CA ILE A 122 -11.52 16.55 -1.22
C ILE A 122 -11.77 15.34 -0.34
N TYR A 123 -12.95 15.24 0.25
CA TYR A 123 -13.31 14.10 1.08
C TYR A 123 -13.41 12.82 0.25
N TYR A 124 -13.03 11.70 0.85
CA TYR A 124 -13.01 10.42 0.14
C TYR A 124 -14.37 10.05 -0.49
N LYS A 125 -15.48 10.31 0.23
CA LYS A 125 -16.85 10.12 -0.28
C LYS A 125 -17.16 10.90 -1.56
N ASP A 126 -16.48 12.04 -1.77
CA ASP A 126 -16.65 12.90 -2.94
C ASP A 126 -15.66 12.51 -4.06
N ILE A 127 -14.59 11.75 -3.74
CA ILE A 127 -13.63 11.21 -4.71
C ILE A 127 -14.19 9.95 -5.39
N VAL A 128 -14.79 9.05 -4.63
CA VAL A 128 -15.30 7.75 -5.15
C VAL A 128 -16.21 7.91 -6.37
N PRO A 129 -17.18 8.84 -6.41
CA PRO A 129 -18.04 9.04 -7.59
C PRO A 129 -17.32 9.55 -8.85
N LEU A 130 -16.08 10.02 -8.71
CA LEU A 130 -15.27 10.51 -9.84
C LEU A 130 -14.55 9.39 -10.57
N ILE A 131 -14.31 8.26 -9.92
CA ILE A 131 -13.60 7.10 -10.50
C ILE A 131 -14.39 6.62 -11.74
N ASP A 132 -13.69 6.51 -12.87
CA ASP A 132 -14.26 6.16 -14.17
C ASP A 132 -15.36 7.13 -14.70
N ASN A 133 -15.56 8.25 -14.00
CA ASN A 133 -16.51 9.28 -14.37
C ASN A 133 -15.76 10.60 -14.64
N GLY A 134 -15.11 10.69 -15.77
CA GLY A 134 -14.30 11.85 -16.19
C GLY A 134 -12.90 11.89 -15.56
N TRP A 135 -12.51 10.85 -14.81
CA TRP A 135 -11.20 10.70 -14.19
C TRP A 135 -10.70 9.28 -14.37
N THR A 136 -9.41 9.14 -14.67
CA THR A 136 -8.71 7.85 -14.82
C THR A 136 -7.97 7.53 -13.53
N TYR A 137 -8.15 6.30 -13.05
CA TYR A 137 -7.42 5.76 -11.90
C TYR A 137 -5.99 5.38 -12.30
N GLU A 138 -5.04 5.81 -11.47
CA GLU A 138 -3.62 5.48 -11.60
C GLU A 138 -3.08 5.01 -10.25
N TRP A 139 -2.02 4.21 -10.29
CA TRP A 139 -1.37 3.67 -9.10
C TRP A 139 0.11 4.01 -9.08
N ASP A 140 0.56 4.71 -8.02
CA ASP A 140 1.98 4.90 -7.75
C ASP A 140 2.52 3.69 -6.97
N ASN A 141 3.22 2.82 -7.66
CA ASN A 141 3.79 1.61 -7.03
C ASN A 141 4.93 1.91 -6.04
N THR A 142 5.59 3.06 -6.14
CA THR A 142 6.61 3.50 -5.18
C THR A 142 5.97 3.97 -3.89
N ALA A 143 5.02 4.90 -3.98
CA ALA A 143 4.30 5.45 -2.83
C ALA A 143 3.31 4.45 -2.18
N LYS A 144 2.90 3.41 -2.92
CA LYS A 144 1.78 2.50 -2.57
C LYS A 144 0.48 3.27 -2.34
N CYS A 145 0.22 4.24 -3.22
CA CYS A 145 -0.95 5.10 -3.16
C CYS A 145 -1.57 5.28 -4.54
N PRO A 146 -2.92 5.40 -4.62
CA PRO A 146 -3.62 5.76 -5.84
C PRO A 146 -3.61 7.27 -6.08
N TYR A 147 -3.89 7.64 -7.31
CA TYR A 147 -4.29 8.99 -7.68
C TYR A 147 -5.21 8.95 -8.89
N LEU A 148 -6.04 9.98 -9.03
CA LEU A 148 -6.89 10.17 -10.21
C LEU A 148 -6.28 11.23 -11.10
N VAL A 149 -6.31 11.00 -12.41
CA VAL A 149 -5.99 12.00 -13.44
C VAL A 149 -7.27 12.39 -14.17
N LYS A 150 -7.59 13.69 -14.20
CA LYS A 150 -8.75 14.15 -14.96
C LYS A 150 -8.54 13.89 -16.45
N ASN A 151 -9.57 13.45 -17.18
CA ASN A 151 -9.44 13.03 -18.58
C ASN A 151 -8.98 14.17 -19.51
N ASP A 152 -9.25 15.43 -19.15
CA ASP A 152 -8.75 16.63 -19.85
C ASP A 152 -7.30 17.00 -19.51
N GLN A 153 -6.62 16.18 -18.69
CA GLN A 153 -5.22 16.35 -18.27
C GLN A 153 -4.93 17.69 -17.55
N THR A 154 -5.92 18.25 -16.85
CA THR A 154 -5.76 19.54 -16.16
C THR A 154 -5.53 19.40 -14.66
N LYS A 155 -5.94 18.25 -14.07
CA LYS A 155 -5.92 18.05 -12.62
C LYS A 155 -5.58 16.62 -12.24
N ILE A 156 -5.01 16.47 -11.04
CA ILE A 156 -4.91 15.18 -10.35
C ILE A 156 -5.55 15.26 -8.96
N ILE A 157 -5.97 14.13 -8.42
CA ILE A 157 -6.39 13.95 -7.03
C ILE A 157 -5.59 12.83 -6.43
N THR A 158 -4.84 13.10 -5.37
CA THR A 158 -4.09 12.07 -4.61
C THR A 158 -4.89 11.71 -3.36
N TYR A 159 -5.00 10.42 -3.02
CA TYR A 159 -5.88 9.95 -1.94
C TYR A 159 -5.47 8.57 -1.45
N ASP A 160 -6.20 8.00 -0.50
CA ASP A 160 -6.11 6.60 -0.09
C ASP A 160 -7.35 5.82 -0.56
N ASP A 161 -7.14 4.58 -0.98
CA ASP A 161 -8.19 3.63 -1.36
C ASP A 161 -8.08 2.31 -0.55
N PRO A 162 -8.99 1.35 -0.73
CA PRO A 162 -8.90 0.06 -0.05
C PRO A 162 -7.57 -0.68 -0.24
N LEU A 163 -6.91 -0.52 -1.39
CA LEU A 163 -5.62 -1.16 -1.67
C LEU A 163 -4.48 -0.48 -0.91
N SER A 164 -4.39 0.85 -0.92
CA SER A 164 -3.39 1.58 -0.13
C SER A 164 -3.56 1.35 1.38
N ILE A 165 -4.82 1.26 1.86
CA ILE A 165 -5.14 0.88 3.24
C ILE A 165 -4.59 -0.51 3.59
N GLN A 166 -4.74 -1.48 2.70
CA GLN A 166 -4.17 -2.81 2.89
C GLN A 166 -2.64 -2.75 3.08
N TYR A 167 -1.93 -2.01 2.20
CA TYR A 167 -0.48 -1.82 2.34
C TYR A 167 -0.11 -1.14 3.66
N LYS A 168 -0.83 -0.10 4.06
CA LYS A 168 -0.62 0.63 5.32
C LYS A 168 -0.87 -0.23 6.55
N CYS A 169 -1.96 -0.99 6.59
CA CYS A 169 -2.25 -1.93 7.68
C CYS A 169 -1.17 -3.02 7.79
N ASN A 170 -0.73 -3.58 6.66
CA ASN A 170 0.35 -4.55 6.64
C ASN A 170 1.67 -3.95 7.14
N TYR A 171 2.02 -2.74 6.71
CA TYR A 171 3.19 -2.02 7.20
C TYR A 171 3.13 -1.83 8.72
N ALA A 172 1.99 -1.34 9.25
CA ALA A 172 1.82 -1.09 10.67
C ALA A 172 1.95 -2.39 11.50
N LYS A 173 1.36 -3.50 11.05
CA LYS A 173 1.49 -4.81 11.69
C LYS A 173 2.92 -5.33 11.66
N ASN A 174 3.58 -5.28 10.50
CA ASN A 174 4.96 -5.74 10.35
C ASN A 174 5.96 -4.94 11.18
N ARG A 175 5.63 -3.68 11.50
CA ARG A 175 6.42 -2.81 12.37
C ARG A 175 6.01 -2.93 13.84
N ASN A 176 5.00 -3.73 14.20
CA ASN A 176 4.44 -3.82 15.54
C ASN A 176 3.99 -2.46 16.10
N LEU A 177 3.32 -1.64 15.27
CA LEU A 177 2.69 -0.40 15.73
C LEU A 177 1.50 -0.73 16.65
N GLY A 178 1.14 0.21 17.53
CA GLY A 178 0.02 0.07 18.45
C GLY A 178 -1.34 -0.05 17.76
N GLY A 179 -1.49 0.62 16.61
CA GLY A 179 -2.74 0.63 15.88
C GLY A 179 -2.74 1.51 14.65
N VAL A 180 -3.95 1.77 14.18
CA VAL A 180 -4.24 2.80 13.17
C VAL A 180 -5.25 3.80 13.74
N MET A 181 -5.12 5.06 13.34
CA MET A 181 -6.03 6.16 13.70
C MET A 181 -6.62 6.74 12.43
N VAL A 182 -7.90 7.03 12.44
CA VAL A 182 -8.62 7.58 11.28
C VAL A 182 -8.98 9.04 11.49
N TRP A 183 -8.77 9.87 10.49
CA TRP A 183 -9.29 11.23 10.41
C TRP A 183 -9.91 11.46 9.01
N ALA A 184 -11.25 11.56 8.88
CA ALA A 184 -12.25 11.33 9.92
C ALA A 184 -13.38 10.45 9.35
N LEU A 185 -14.04 9.68 10.21
CA LEU A 185 -15.08 8.72 9.82
C LEU A 185 -16.18 9.33 8.94
N GLY A 186 -16.58 10.59 9.19
CA GLY A 186 -17.60 11.27 8.39
C GLY A 186 -17.21 11.59 6.94
N TYR A 187 -15.96 11.33 6.55
CA TYR A 187 -15.45 11.55 5.19
C TYR A 187 -15.42 10.26 4.36
N ASP A 188 -15.73 9.10 4.98
CA ASP A 188 -15.75 7.80 4.31
C ASP A 188 -16.90 7.68 3.29
N SER A 189 -16.70 6.84 2.29
CA SER A 189 -17.76 6.41 1.38
C SER A 189 -18.59 5.32 2.03
N MET A 190 -19.90 5.50 2.11
CA MET A 190 -20.83 4.55 2.71
C MET A 190 -21.18 3.37 1.79
N GLY A 191 -20.61 3.30 0.57
CA GLY A 191 -20.76 2.16 -0.34
C GLY A 191 -19.88 0.98 0.09
N GLN A 192 -20.43 -0.24 0.08
CA GLN A 192 -19.77 -1.44 0.61
C GLN A 192 -18.43 -1.77 -0.06
N ASP A 193 -18.29 -1.50 -1.37
CA ASP A 193 -17.09 -1.88 -2.13
C ASP A 193 -15.94 -0.89 -1.99
N HIS A 194 -16.19 0.31 -1.48
CA HIS A 194 -15.22 1.41 -1.40
C HIS A 194 -14.98 1.95 0.01
N SER A 195 -15.59 1.39 1.05
CA SER A 195 -15.42 1.91 2.42
C SER A 195 -14.00 1.68 2.94
N LEU A 196 -13.30 2.75 3.28
CA LEU A 196 -11.98 2.69 3.92
C LEU A 196 -12.07 2.10 5.33
N THR A 197 -13.14 2.42 6.07
CA THR A 197 -13.41 1.81 7.38
C THR A 197 -13.54 0.30 7.28
N GLN A 198 -14.28 -0.21 6.27
CA GLN A 198 -14.40 -1.66 6.03
C GLN A 198 -13.04 -2.27 5.66
N SER A 199 -12.23 -1.58 4.84
CA SER A 199 -10.89 -2.03 4.50
C SER A 199 -9.98 -2.11 5.73
N ILE A 200 -10.01 -1.11 6.62
CA ILE A 200 -9.28 -1.15 7.89
C ILE A 200 -9.77 -2.32 8.75
N SER A 201 -11.09 -2.48 8.93
CA SER A 201 -11.66 -3.59 9.69
C SER A 201 -11.19 -4.95 9.16
N THR A 202 -11.22 -5.13 7.85
CA THR A 202 -10.78 -6.37 7.21
C THR A 202 -9.27 -6.60 7.37
N ASN A 203 -8.46 -5.56 7.24
CA ASN A 203 -7.01 -5.70 7.21
C ASN A 203 -6.36 -5.54 8.60
N TRP A 204 -7.01 -4.89 9.55
CA TRP A 204 -6.47 -4.67 10.89
C TRP A 204 -7.12 -5.55 11.96
N LEU A 205 -8.47 -5.56 12.03
CA LEU A 205 -9.21 -6.19 13.12
C LEU A 205 -9.49 -7.68 12.89
N SER A 206 -9.44 -8.18 11.66
CA SER A 206 -9.68 -9.60 11.42
C SER A 206 -8.58 -10.43 12.10
N THR A 207 -8.91 -10.94 13.28
CA THR A 207 -8.15 -11.97 13.98
C THR A 207 -8.41 -13.37 13.43
N SER A 208 -9.34 -13.48 12.45
CA SER A 208 -9.38 -14.72 11.68
C SER A 208 -8.01 -14.83 11.03
N ILE A 209 -7.35 -15.90 11.34
CA ILE A 209 -6.38 -16.59 10.50
C ILE A 209 -7.08 -16.90 9.16
N LYS A 210 -7.50 -15.88 8.40
CA LYS A 210 -7.35 -15.91 6.98
C LYS A 210 -5.86 -15.77 6.84
N ASP A 211 -5.24 -16.88 6.50
CA ASP A 211 -3.85 -16.94 6.16
C ASP A 211 -3.33 -15.54 5.79
N TYR A 212 -2.79 -14.82 6.80
CA TYR A 212 -1.58 -14.11 6.47
C TYR A 212 -0.76 -15.26 5.92
N THR A 213 -0.78 -15.41 4.64
CA THR A 213 0.27 -16.14 3.99
C THR A 213 1.49 -15.47 4.58
N MET A 214 2.01 -16.11 5.64
CA MET A 214 3.41 -15.95 6.01
C MET A 214 4.06 -15.80 4.67
N LEU A 215 4.87 -14.78 4.47
CA LEU A 215 5.67 -14.67 3.24
C LEU A 215 5.98 -16.11 2.86
N PRO A 216 5.55 -16.59 1.70
CA PRO A 216 5.53 -18.00 1.42
C PRO A 216 6.85 -18.57 1.89
N GLN A 217 6.84 -19.54 2.81
CA GLN A 217 8.10 -20.08 3.36
C GLN A 217 8.96 -20.66 2.24
N GLU A 218 8.30 -20.95 1.11
CA GLU A 218 8.91 -21.40 -0.13
C GLU A 218 8.27 -20.70 -1.33
N THR A 219 9.06 -20.46 -2.37
CA THR A 219 8.54 -20.01 -3.66
C THR A 219 7.76 -21.15 -4.31
N SER A 220 6.54 -20.88 -4.76
CA SER A 220 5.66 -21.87 -5.38
C SER A 220 5.19 -21.44 -6.77
N LEU A 221 4.80 -22.42 -7.61
CA LEU A 221 4.27 -22.21 -8.95
C LEU A 221 3.13 -23.17 -9.23
N SER A 222 1.98 -22.64 -9.68
CA SER A 222 0.81 -23.43 -10.04
C SER A 222 0.06 -22.83 -11.22
N THR A 223 -0.78 -23.64 -11.89
CA THR A 223 -1.60 -23.21 -13.03
C THR A 223 -2.98 -23.82 -12.94
N TYR A 224 -4.02 -23.02 -13.27
CA TYR A 224 -5.39 -23.50 -13.32
C TYR A 224 -6.21 -22.69 -14.36
N PRO A 225 -6.97 -23.37 -15.24
CA PRO A 225 -7.05 -24.81 -15.43
C PRO A 225 -5.76 -25.40 -16.00
N ASN A 226 -5.50 -26.69 -15.72
CA ASN A 226 -4.47 -27.50 -16.37
C ASN A 226 -4.98 -28.95 -16.41
N PRO A 227 -5.36 -29.53 -17.54
CA PRO A 227 -5.23 -28.99 -18.93
C PRO A 227 -6.03 -27.74 -19.23
N PHE A 228 -5.59 -26.99 -20.25
CA PHE A 228 -6.28 -25.79 -20.72
C PHE A 228 -6.35 -25.73 -22.27
N ASN A 229 -7.35 -25.01 -22.80
CA ASN A 229 -7.52 -24.80 -24.25
C ASN A 229 -7.36 -23.33 -24.67
N ASN A 230 -8.06 -22.41 -24.03
CA ASN A 230 -8.05 -20.99 -24.41
C ASN A 230 -7.04 -20.17 -23.58
N GLY A 231 -6.81 -20.56 -22.35
CA GLY A 231 -5.87 -19.90 -21.45
C GLY A 231 -5.84 -20.55 -20.07
N THR A 232 -4.81 -20.22 -19.31
CA THR A 232 -4.65 -20.66 -17.93
C THR A 232 -4.17 -19.50 -17.05
N LYS A 233 -4.58 -19.48 -15.80
CA LYS A 233 -4.06 -18.56 -14.80
C LYS A 233 -2.82 -19.19 -14.15
N ILE A 234 -1.69 -18.53 -14.26
CA ILE A 234 -0.45 -18.86 -13.59
C ILE A 234 -0.49 -18.16 -12.24
N LYS A 235 -0.41 -18.93 -11.15
CA LYS A 235 -0.25 -18.40 -9.79
C LYS A 235 1.13 -18.77 -9.28
N PHE A 236 1.81 -17.82 -8.65
CA PHE A 236 3.09 -18.07 -8.02
C PHE A 236 3.21 -17.28 -6.71
N GLU A 237 3.98 -17.80 -5.81
CA GLU A 237 4.28 -17.19 -4.52
C GLU A 237 5.78 -16.99 -4.42
N LEU A 238 6.19 -15.80 -3.97
CA LEU A 238 7.60 -15.46 -3.80
C LEU A 238 7.91 -15.29 -2.31
N HIS A 239 8.87 -16.08 -1.82
CA HIS A 239 9.37 -15.94 -0.46
C HIS A 239 10.06 -14.58 -0.24
N GLN A 240 10.76 -14.08 -1.25
CA GLN A 240 11.44 -12.79 -1.25
C GLN A 240 11.14 -12.04 -2.54
N GLY A 241 11.01 -10.71 -2.46
CA GLY A 241 10.89 -9.86 -3.63
C GLY A 241 12.17 -9.89 -4.47
N GLY A 242 11.99 -9.84 -5.80
CA GLY A 242 13.12 -9.88 -6.72
C GLY A 242 12.69 -9.88 -8.19
N ASN A 243 13.69 -9.84 -9.07
CA ASN A 243 13.44 -10.01 -10.50
C ASN A 243 13.09 -11.47 -10.79
N ILE A 244 12.04 -11.68 -11.55
CA ILE A 244 11.59 -12.99 -12.01
C ILE A 244 11.50 -13.05 -13.52
N TRP A 245 11.57 -14.27 -14.05
CA TRP A 245 11.25 -14.61 -15.43
C TRP A 245 10.28 -15.78 -15.44
N ILE A 246 9.17 -15.64 -16.19
CA ILE A 246 8.22 -16.72 -16.45
C ILE A 246 8.29 -17.09 -17.91
N LYS A 247 8.71 -18.30 -18.20
CA LYS A 247 9.00 -18.81 -19.54
C LYS A 247 8.25 -20.10 -19.82
N VAL A 248 7.89 -20.33 -21.08
CA VAL A 248 7.32 -21.60 -21.55
C VAL A 248 8.29 -22.29 -22.49
N TYR A 249 8.48 -23.58 -22.29
CA TYR A 249 9.32 -24.44 -23.10
C TYR A 249 8.52 -25.60 -23.70
N ASN A 250 8.92 -26.07 -24.87
CA ASN A 250 8.43 -27.33 -25.44
C ASN A 250 9.17 -28.55 -24.83
N ILE A 251 8.77 -29.75 -25.23
CA ILE A 251 9.36 -31.01 -24.75
C ILE A 251 10.85 -31.17 -25.14
N ASN A 252 11.33 -30.43 -26.14
CA ASN A 252 12.73 -30.45 -26.56
C ASN A 252 13.58 -29.41 -25.81
N GLY A 253 13.02 -28.70 -24.84
CA GLY A 253 13.71 -27.65 -24.06
C GLY A 253 13.89 -26.33 -24.81
N GLN A 254 13.23 -26.14 -25.95
CA GLN A 254 13.25 -24.88 -26.68
C GLN A 254 12.27 -23.90 -26.04
N MET A 255 12.71 -22.68 -25.74
CA MET A 255 11.85 -21.62 -25.24
C MET A 255 10.85 -21.20 -26.32
N ILE A 256 9.57 -21.28 -25.99
CA ILE A 256 8.47 -20.90 -26.87
C ILE A 256 8.05 -19.47 -26.62
N GLU A 257 7.93 -19.06 -25.36
CA GLU A 257 7.46 -17.73 -25.00
C GLU A 257 8.05 -17.27 -23.65
N LEU A 258 8.40 -16.00 -23.58
CA LEU A 258 8.66 -15.28 -22.32
C LEU A 258 7.35 -14.56 -21.95
N ILE A 259 6.65 -15.08 -20.95
CA ILE A 259 5.35 -14.55 -20.52
C ILE A 259 5.53 -13.26 -19.72
N GLN A 260 6.51 -13.26 -18.81
CA GLN A 260 6.75 -12.14 -17.91
C GLN A 260 8.22 -12.04 -17.53
N ASN A 261 8.69 -10.80 -17.37
CA ASN A 261 9.95 -10.50 -16.71
C ASN A 261 9.80 -9.19 -15.93
N GLY A 262 10.53 -9.04 -14.83
CA GLY A 262 10.53 -7.82 -14.01
C GLY A 262 10.57 -8.11 -12.52
N TYR A 263 10.55 -7.04 -11.74
CA TYR A 263 10.56 -7.11 -10.29
C TYR A 263 9.15 -7.36 -9.75
N PHE A 264 9.06 -8.30 -8.80
CA PHE A 264 7.86 -8.61 -8.02
C PHE A 264 8.20 -8.62 -6.55
N ASP A 265 7.30 -8.10 -5.72
CA ASP A 265 7.44 -8.16 -4.27
C ASP A 265 7.26 -9.58 -3.74
N ALA A 266 7.67 -9.83 -2.49
CA ALA A 266 7.32 -11.07 -1.80
C ALA A 266 5.80 -11.18 -1.65
N GLY A 267 5.25 -12.40 -1.79
CA GLY A 267 3.82 -12.65 -1.69
C GLY A 267 3.24 -13.42 -2.85
N SER A 268 1.90 -13.44 -2.95
CA SER A 268 1.14 -14.18 -3.95
C SER A 268 0.83 -13.32 -5.17
N HIS A 269 1.10 -13.86 -6.35
CA HIS A 269 0.90 -13.19 -7.63
C HIS A 269 0.12 -14.07 -8.61
N SER A 270 -0.52 -13.45 -9.59
CA SER A 270 -1.17 -14.20 -10.67
C SER A 270 -1.09 -13.48 -12.01
N ILE A 271 -0.90 -14.27 -13.08
CA ILE A 271 -0.83 -13.79 -14.46
C ILE A 271 -1.74 -14.66 -15.31
N ASN A 272 -2.52 -14.05 -16.20
CA ASN A 272 -3.29 -14.80 -17.19
C ASN A 272 -2.40 -15.09 -18.40
N PHE A 273 -2.26 -16.35 -18.74
CA PHE A 273 -1.55 -16.80 -19.91
C PHE A 273 -2.53 -17.29 -20.98
N GLN A 274 -2.50 -16.63 -22.13
CA GLN A 274 -3.21 -17.05 -23.33
C GLN A 274 -2.18 -17.19 -24.45
N PRO A 275 -1.98 -18.39 -25.00
CA PRO A 275 -1.04 -18.59 -26.11
C PRO A 275 -1.38 -17.65 -27.28
N LYS A 276 -0.45 -16.77 -27.66
CA LYS A 276 -0.68 -15.83 -28.75
C LYS A 276 -0.66 -16.58 -30.10
N PHE A 277 -1.73 -16.45 -30.86
CA PHE A 277 -1.86 -16.98 -32.23
C PHE A 277 -1.08 -16.11 -33.22
N ILE A 278 0.25 -16.08 -33.16
CA ILE A 278 1.08 -15.45 -34.19
C ILE A 278 1.92 -16.54 -34.85
N GLN A 279 1.56 -16.86 -36.07
CA GLN A 279 2.20 -17.68 -37.14
C GLN A 279 2.73 -19.09 -36.81
N ASN A 280 2.87 -19.51 -35.51
CA ASN A 280 3.09 -20.91 -35.13
C ASN A 280 2.21 -21.21 -33.92
N SER A 281 0.96 -21.58 -34.16
CA SER A 281 0.03 -21.99 -33.08
C SER A 281 0.66 -23.11 -32.27
N LEU A 282 0.67 -22.97 -30.95
CA LEU A 282 0.99 -24.09 -30.07
C LEU A 282 0.18 -25.32 -30.48
N ALA A 283 0.84 -26.44 -30.71
CA ALA A 283 0.18 -27.71 -30.96
C ALA A 283 -0.38 -28.26 -29.64
N THR A 284 -1.46 -29.02 -29.70
CA THR A 284 -1.90 -29.84 -28.55
C THR A 284 -0.72 -30.65 -28.04
N GLY A 285 -0.40 -30.51 -26.77
CA GLY A 285 0.77 -31.20 -26.21
C GLY A 285 1.22 -30.73 -24.85
N ILE A 286 2.28 -31.32 -24.37
CA ILE A 286 2.93 -31.02 -23.09
C ILE A 286 3.92 -29.89 -23.30
N TYR A 287 3.88 -28.93 -22.37
CA TYR A 287 4.81 -27.81 -22.25
C TYR A 287 5.30 -27.71 -20.80
N PHE A 288 6.40 -26.99 -20.60
CA PHE A 288 6.96 -26.74 -19.28
C PHE A 288 6.93 -25.22 -19.04
N LEU A 289 6.23 -24.85 -17.97
CA LEU A 289 6.23 -23.50 -17.44
C LEU A 289 7.35 -23.39 -16.42
N GLU A 290 8.22 -22.41 -16.58
CA GLU A 290 9.35 -22.15 -15.68
C GLU A 290 9.18 -20.78 -15.02
N LEU A 291 9.31 -20.74 -13.70
CA LEU A 291 9.54 -19.53 -12.93
C LEU A 291 11.00 -19.53 -12.48
N GLU A 292 11.75 -18.53 -12.89
CA GLU A 292 13.14 -18.33 -12.52
C GLU A 292 13.28 -17.04 -11.68
N THR A 293 14.02 -17.12 -10.60
CA THR A 293 14.44 -16.00 -9.75
C THR A 293 15.97 -15.94 -9.72
N SER A 294 16.56 -14.98 -9.01
CA SER A 294 18.02 -14.92 -8.83
C SER A 294 18.60 -16.14 -8.08
N SER A 295 17.80 -16.87 -7.30
CA SER A 295 18.25 -17.94 -6.42
C SER A 295 17.57 -19.29 -6.64
N LEU A 296 16.47 -19.32 -7.41
CA LEU A 296 15.62 -20.52 -7.52
C LEU A 296 15.03 -20.62 -8.93
N ARG A 297 14.84 -21.87 -9.37
CA ARG A 297 14.10 -22.20 -10.61
C ARG A 297 13.06 -23.27 -10.32
N LEU A 298 11.79 -22.97 -10.61
CA LEU A 298 10.68 -23.91 -10.49
C LEU A 298 10.11 -24.23 -11.87
N THR A 299 9.84 -25.52 -12.12
CA THR A 299 9.26 -25.96 -13.37
C THR A 299 7.94 -26.72 -13.12
N LYS A 300 6.91 -26.39 -13.90
CA LYS A 300 5.59 -27.05 -13.86
C LYS A 300 5.20 -27.55 -15.23
N LYS A 301 4.78 -28.81 -15.28
CA LYS A 301 4.19 -29.37 -16.52
C LYS A 301 2.79 -28.79 -16.74
N ILE A 302 2.53 -28.30 -17.95
CA ILE A 302 1.23 -27.81 -18.40
C ILE A 302 0.81 -28.59 -19.66
N LEU A 303 -0.49 -28.83 -19.80
CA LEU A 303 -1.06 -29.53 -20.96
C LEU A 303 -1.98 -28.59 -21.72
N TYR A 304 -1.60 -28.25 -22.93
CA TYR A 304 -2.43 -27.46 -23.84
C TYR A 304 -3.26 -28.37 -24.76
N LEU A 305 -4.57 -28.09 -24.84
CA LEU A 305 -5.53 -28.77 -25.71
C LEU A 305 -6.09 -27.74 -26.67
N LYS A 306 -5.93 -27.98 -27.99
CA LYS A 306 -6.45 -27.08 -29.04
C LYS A 306 -7.95 -27.31 -29.28
#